data_8ca13670a884be1a23a4428c6376f6ae
#
_entry.id   8ca13670a884be1a23a4428c6376f6ae
#
_cell.length_a   1.000
_cell.length_b   1.000
_cell.length_c   1.000
_cell.angle_alpha   90.00
_cell.angle_beta   90.00
_cell.angle_gamma   90.00
#
_symmetry.space_group_name_H-M   'P 1'
#
loop_
_entity.id
_entity.type
_entity.pdbx_description
1 polymer ?
#
loop_
_entity_poly.entity_id
_entity_poly.type
_entity_poly.pdbx_seq_one_letter_code
_entity_poly.pdbx_strand_id
1 'polypeptide(L)'
;PYLLRDKDDTSRWWCFYKEKGQVCYSWSRDLRTWTPAGVGAGGENPCVIVDGDEYVLFYAPPTGVGVKRSRDMQTWRDCGVLTLGLDDWDWAKGRLTAGFVLDLRREPRVGKALMFFHGSRWPEGDPRGGWANHVSLGMAWSDDLVNWSWPGKVAASP
;
A
#
# COMPACT_ATOMS: atom_id res chain seq x y z
N PRO A 1 6.57 -10.46 -0.32
CA PRO A 1 5.23 -11.01 -0.29
C PRO A 1 4.46 -10.50 0.93
N TYR A 2 3.13 -10.48 0.82
CA TYR A 2 2.22 -10.13 1.91
C TYR A 2 1.18 -11.23 2.09
N LEU A 3 0.97 -11.68 3.31
CA LEU A 3 0.01 -12.74 3.63
C LEU A 3 -1.22 -12.15 4.32
N LEU A 4 -2.39 -12.59 3.89
CA LEU A 4 -3.67 -12.21 4.46
C LEU A 4 -4.57 -13.43 4.60
N ARG A 5 -5.24 -13.56 5.74
CA ARG A 5 -6.31 -14.53 5.89
C ARG A 5 -7.54 -14.03 5.14
N ASP A 6 -8.20 -14.93 4.42
CA ASP A 6 -9.42 -14.62 3.69
C ASP A 6 -10.53 -14.14 4.64
N LYS A 7 -11.26 -13.09 4.25
CA LYS A 7 -12.32 -12.51 5.08
C LYS A 7 -13.58 -13.37 5.15
N ASP A 8 -13.86 -14.16 4.09
CA ASP A 8 -15.08 -14.95 3.94
C ASP A 8 -14.84 -16.44 4.25
N ASP A 9 -13.59 -16.92 4.09
CA ASP A 9 -13.19 -18.30 4.35
C ASP A 9 -11.91 -18.34 5.20
N THR A 10 -12.06 -18.41 6.51
CA THR A 10 -10.94 -18.38 7.46
C THR A 10 -9.97 -19.56 7.34
N SER A 11 -10.31 -20.60 6.56
CA SER A 11 -9.38 -21.70 6.23
C SER A 11 -8.46 -21.39 5.04
N ARG A 12 -8.70 -20.28 4.35
CA ARG A 12 -7.96 -19.85 3.17
C ARG A 12 -7.02 -18.67 3.49
N TRP A 13 -5.85 -18.69 2.88
CA TRP A 13 -4.86 -17.64 2.94
C TRP A 13 -4.61 -17.09 1.54
N TRP A 14 -4.41 -15.80 1.45
CA TRP A 14 -3.94 -15.10 0.27
C TRP A 14 -2.48 -14.72 0.44
N CYS A 15 -1.68 -14.90 -0.62
CA CYS A 15 -0.33 -14.38 -0.73
C CYS A 15 -0.26 -13.40 -1.89
N PHE A 16 0.12 -12.17 -1.62
CA PHE A 16 0.37 -11.15 -2.62
C PHE A 16 1.88 -11.01 -2.82
N TYR A 17 2.31 -10.92 -4.06
CA TYR A 17 3.73 -10.84 -4.41
C TYR A 17 3.93 -10.08 -5.71
N LYS A 18 5.18 -9.64 -5.96
CA LYS A 18 5.57 -9.02 -7.22
C LYS A 18 6.04 -10.11 -8.20
N GLU A 19 5.52 -10.07 -9.40
CA GLU A 19 6.00 -10.84 -10.55
C GLU A 19 5.95 -9.97 -11.81
N LYS A 20 7.09 -9.85 -12.51
CA LYS A 20 7.21 -9.12 -13.80
C LYS A 20 6.59 -7.71 -13.78
N GLY A 21 6.78 -6.98 -12.70
CA GLY A 21 6.23 -5.62 -12.57
C GLY A 21 4.74 -5.56 -12.24
N GLN A 22 4.16 -6.66 -11.83
CA GLN A 22 2.76 -6.77 -11.44
C GLN A 22 2.64 -7.28 -10.00
N VAL A 23 1.60 -6.85 -9.31
CA VAL A 23 1.12 -7.43 -8.06
C VAL A 23 0.24 -8.62 -8.41
N CYS A 24 0.78 -9.80 -8.24
CA CYS A 24 0.08 -11.07 -8.40
C CYS A 24 -0.39 -11.60 -7.05
N TYR A 25 -1.34 -12.52 -7.05
CA TYR A 25 -1.77 -13.19 -5.83
C TYR A 25 -2.14 -14.65 -6.09
N SER A 26 -1.92 -15.45 -5.05
CA SER A 26 -2.23 -16.87 -4.98
C SER A 26 -2.96 -17.18 -3.68
N TRP A 27 -3.67 -18.29 -3.61
CA TRP A 27 -4.30 -18.73 -2.38
C TRP A 27 -3.80 -20.11 -1.94
N SER A 28 -3.92 -20.37 -0.63
CA SER A 28 -3.55 -21.65 0.00
C SER A 28 -4.45 -21.96 1.18
N ARG A 29 -4.59 -23.26 1.52
CA ARG A 29 -5.24 -23.72 2.75
C ARG A 29 -4.25 -24.28 3.77
N ASP A 30 -3.02 -24.55 3.37
CA ASP A 30 -1.99 -25.22 4.18
C ASP A 30 -0.69 -24.40 4.33
N LEU A 31 -0.63 -23.21 3.68
CA LEU A 31 0.55 -22.35 3.59
C LEU A 31 1.77 -23.00 2.91
N ARG A 32 1.58 -24.12 2.24
CA ARG A 32 2.62 -24.89 1.54
C ARG A 32 2.35 -24.99 0.05
N THR A 33 1.11 -25.34 -0.30
CA THR A 33 0.66 -25.47 -1.69
C THR A 33 -0.12 -24.21 -2.06
N TRP A 34 0.33 -23.51 -3.11
CA TRP A 34 -0.24 -22.25 -3.55
C TRP A 34 -0.83 -22.36 -4.94
N THR A 35 -2.06 -21.93 -5.09
CA THR A 35 -2.78 -21.88 -6.37
C THR A 35 -2.80 -20.45 -6.88
N PRO A 36 -2.20 -20.14 -8.04
CA PRO A 36 -2.30 -18.83 -8.66
C PRO A 36 -3.75 -18.42 -8.89
N ALA A 37 -4.09 -17.16 -8.61
CA ALA A 37 -5.47 -16.68 -8.66
C ALA A 37 -5.66 -15.45 -9.55
N GLY A 38 -4.67 -14.56 -9.65
CA GLY A 38 -4.83 -13.40 -10.51
C GLY A 38 -3.78 -12.29 -10.32
N VAL A 39 -4.09 -11.15 -10.94
CA VAL A 39 -3.31 -9.92 -10.89
C VAL A 39 -4.18 -8.80 -10.32
N GLY A 40 -3.71 -8.14 -9.27
CA GLY A 40 -4.42 -7.04 -8.63
C GLY A 40 -4.09 -5.66 -9.22
N ALA A 41 -2.81 -5.45 -9.55
CA ALA A 41 -2.34 -4.15 -10.03
C ALA A 41 -1.05 -4.26 -10.84
N GLY A 42 -0.71 -3.21 -11.61
CA GLY A 42 0.65 -3.00 -12.11
C GLY A 42 1.48 -2.31 -11.03
N GLY A 43 2.66 -2.83 -10.72
CA GLY A 43 3.55 -2.27 -9.68
C GLY A 43 4.14 -3.31 -8.76
N GLU A 44 4.44 -2.87 -7.52
CA GLU A 44 5.16 -3.69 -6.52
C GLU A 44 4.72 -3.35 -5.08
N ASN A 45 5.37 -3.98 -4.09
CA ASN A 45 5.18 -3.73 -2.66
C ASN A 45 3.70 -3.82 -2.22
N PRO A 46 3.01 -4.93 -2.46
CA PRO A 46 1.62 -5.07 -2.04
C PRO A 46 1.49 -5.14 -0.53
N CYS A 47 0.49 -4.43 -0.01
CA CYS A 47 -0.07 -4.60 1.32
C CYS A 47 -1.58 -4.64 1.20
N VAL A 48 -2.24 -5.60 1.81
CA VAL A 48 -3.69 -5.77 1.71
C VAL A 48 -4.31 -5.87 3.09
N ILE A 49 -5.33 -5.10 3.34
CA ILE A 49 -6.11 -5.17 4.57
C ILE A 49 -7.59 -5.43 4.25
N VAL A 50 -8.34 -5.85 5.26
CA VAL A 50 -9.79 -6.01 5.17
C VAL A 50 -10.46 -4.79 5.77
N ASP A 51 -11.38 -4.17 5.03
CA ASP A 51 -12.17 -3.01 5.45
C ASP A 51 -13.66 -3.30 5.18
N GLY A 52 -14.37 -3.70 6.25
CA GLY A 52 -15.74 -4.16 6.10
C GLY A 52 -15.84 -5.42 5.22
N ASP A 53 -16.56 -5.32 4.11
CA ASP A 53 -16.75 -6.39 3.13
C ASP A 53 -15.76 -6.33 1.95
N GLU A 54 -14.79 -5.40 1.98
CA GLU A 54 -13.82 -5.22 0.91
C GLU A 54 -12.39 -5.55 1.34
N TYR A 55 -11.60 -6.03 0.40
CA TYR A 55 -10.14 -6.02 0.46
C TYR A 55 -9.63 -4.68 -0.08
N VAL A 56 -8.70 -4.06 0.60
CA VAL A 56 -8.04 -2.82 0.19
C VAL A 56 -6.58 -3.13 -0.10
N LEU A 57 -6.20 -3.05 -1.37
CA LEU A 57 -4.83 -3.23 -1.84
C LEU A 57 -4.15 -1.88 -1.93
N PHE A 58 -3.06 -1.73 -1.18
CA PHE A 58 -2.08 -0.65 -1.35
C PHE A 58 -0.87 -1.22 -2.11
N TYR A 59 -0.37 -0.50 -3.09
CA TYR A 59 0.75 -0.95 -3.92
C TYR A 59 1.59 0.23 -4.40
N ALA A 60 2.78 -0.03 -4.90
CA ALA A 60 3.66 0.98 -5.47
C ALA A 60 3.53 1.01 -7.00
N PRO A 61 2.82 2.00 -7.58
CA PRO A 61 2.97 2.39 -8.97
C PRO A 61 4.34 3.08 -9.17
N PRO A 62 4.66 3.65 -10.35
CA PRO A 62 5.92 4.36 -10.55
C PRO A 62 6.23 5.41 -9.50
N THR A 63 5.22 6.12 -8.99
CA THR A 63 5.34 7.02 -7.83
C THR A 63 4.01 7.10 -7.07
N GLY A 64 4.06 7.38 -5.76
CA GLY A 64 2.91 7.42 -4.88
C GLY A 64 2.50 6.05 -4.35
N VAL A 65 1.31 5.97 -3.79
CA VAL A 65 0.70 4.75 -3.27
C VAL A 65 -0.61 4.52 -4.00
N GLY A 66 -0.65 3.52 -4.88
CA GLY A 66 -1.87 3.11 -5.57
C GLY A 66 -2.82 2.41 -4.60
N VAL A 67 -4.12 2.65 -4.76
CA VAL A 67 -5.17 2.03 -3.95
C VAL A 67 -6.19 1.37 -4.84
N LYS A 68 -6.49 0.11 -4.56
CA LYS A 68 -7.59 -0.62 -5.20
C LYS A 68 -8.44 -1.33 -4.17
N ARG A 69 -9.70 -1.56 -4.50
CA ARG A 69 -10.65 -2.28 -3.64
C ARG A 69 -11.32 -3.41 -4.39
N SER A 70 -11.57 -4.52 -3.70
CA SER A 70 -12.26 -5.69 -4.25
C SER A 70 -13.09 -6.37 -3.16
N ARG A 71 -14.25 -6.91 -3.52
CA ARG A 71 -15.06 -7.75 -2.62
C ARG A 71 -14.75 -9.23 -2.76
N ASP A 72 -14.27 -9.64 -3.93
CA ASP A 72 -14.21 -11.03 -4.38
C ASP A 72 -12.82 -11.51 -4.80
N MET A 73 -11.79 -10.65 -4.74
CA MET A 73 -10.45 -10.90 -5.26
C MET A 73 -10.38 -11.09 -6.80
N GLN A 74 -11.47 -10.92 -7.52
CA GLN A 74 -11.52 -11.08 -8.96
C GLN A 74 -11.62 -9.74 -9.68
N THR A 75 -12.49 -8.87 -9.17
CA THR A 75 -12.71 -7.53 -9.72
C THR A 75 -12.11 -6.48 -8.81
N TRP A 76 -11.14 -5.73 -9.32
CA TRP A 76 -10.46 -4.66 -8.59
C TRP A 76 -10.87 -3.29 -9.12
N ARG A 77 -11.56 -2.51 -8.29
CA ARG A 77 -11.91 -1.12 -8.55
C ARG A 77 -10.72 -0.23 -8.21
N ASP A 78 -10.32 0.61 -9.15
CA ASP A 78 -9.27 1.62 -8.93
C ASP A 78 -9.81 2.76 -8.05
N CYS A 79 -9.04 3.15 -7.04
CA CYS A 79 -9.34 4.25 -6.13
C CYS A 79 -8.32 5.39 -6.26
N GLY A 80 -7.44 5.35 -7.26
CA GLY A 80 -6.45 6.36 -7.52
C GLY A 80 -5.11 6.14 -6.82
N VAL A 81 -4.29 7.19 -6.83
CA VAL A 81 -2.94 7.20 -6.26
C VAL A 81 -2.84 8.28 -5.20
N LEU A 82 -2.40 7.90 -4.02
CA LEU A 82 -2.10 8.83 -2.93
C LEU A 82 -0.68 9.39 -3.12
N THR A 83 -0.56 10.70 -3.14
CA THR A 83 0.74 11.39 -3.24
C THR A 83 1.31 11.76 -1.88
N LEU A 84 0.50 11.76 -0.83
CA LEU A 84 0.86 12.03 0.57
C LEU A 84 1.69 13.31 0.74
N GLY A 85 1.35 14.36 -0.01
CA GLY A 85 2.08 15.62 0.04
C GLY A 85 3.52 15.52 -0.49
N LEU A 86 3.74 14.75 -1.55
CA LEU A 86 5.05 14.53 -2.15
C LEU A 86 5.86 15.82 -2.36
N ASP A 87 5.20 16.90 -2.74
CA ASP A 87 5.82 18.21 -2.97
C ASP A 87 6.22 18.92 -1.67
N ASP A 88 5.65 18.52 -0.53
CA ASP A 88 5.93 19.10 0.78
C ASP A 88 7.17 18.45 1.45
N TRP A 89 7.70 17.37 0.87
CA TRP A 89 8.73 16.54 1.51
C TRP A 89 10.04 16.61 0.72
N ASP A 90 10.99 17.39 1.16
CA ASP A 90 12.29 17.53 0.49
C ASP A 90 13.03 16.19 0.30
N TRP A 91 12.82 15.27 1.22
CA TRP A 91 13.46 13.95 1.18
C TRP A 91 12.74 12.92 0.26
N ALA A 92 11.52 13.22 -0.21
CA ALA A 92 10.72 12.31 -1.03
C ALA A 92 10.44 12.84 -2.45
N LYS A 93 10.94 14.01 -2.81
CA LYS A 93 10.68 14.68 -4.10
C LYS A 93 11.10 13.86 -5.34
N GLY A 94 12.01 12.92 -5.17
CA GLY A 94 12.41 12.02 -6.24
C GLY A 94 11.37 10.94 -6.53
N ARG A 95 10.93 10.23 -5.50
CA ARG A 95 9.95 9.16 -5.62
C ARG A 95 9.34 8.86 -4.25
N LEU A 96 8.05 8.59 -4.23
CA LEU A 96 7.35 8.04 -3.09
C LEU A 96 6.84 6.65 -3.44
N THR A 97 7.02 5.69 -2.53
CA THR A 97 6.74 4.27 -2.79
C THR A 97 5.99 3.66 -1.61
N ALA A 98 4.94 2.91 -1.91
CA ALA A 98 4.19 2.17 -0.89
C ALA A 98 5.09 1.23 -0.09
N GLY A 99 4.81 1.12 1.19
CA GLY A 99 5.44 0.18 2.09
C GLY A 99 4.39 -0.71 2.75
N PHE A 100 3.90 -0.33 3.91
CA PHE A 100 3.05 -1.18 4.73
C PHE A 100 1.94 -0.36 5.40
N VAL A 101 0.71 -0.91 5.44
CA VAL A 101 -0.42 -0.33 6.17
C VAL A 101 -0.77 -1.24 7.34
N LEU A 102 -0.80 -0.66 8.53
CA LEU A 102 -1.21 -1.30 9.76
C LEU A 102 -2.57 -0.72 10.17
N ASP A 103 -3.62 -1.52 10.12
CA ASP A 103 -4.95 -1.07 10.53
C ASP A 103 -5.12 -1.21 12.05
N LEU A 104 -4.96 -0.10 12.75
CA LEU A 104 -5.15 0.03 14.19
C LEU A 104 -6.37 0.90 14.53
N ARG A 105 -7.32 1.06 13.61
CA ARG A 105 -8.54 1.87 13.86
C ARG A 105 -9.38 1.33 15.02
N ARG A 106 -9.32 0.02 15.29
CA ARG A 106 -10.00 -0.63 16.42
C ARG A 106 -9.17 -0.72 17.69
N GLU A 107 -7.89 -0.32 17.64
CA GLU A 107 -7.04 -0.26 18.82
C GLU A 107 -7.31 1.04 19.59
N PRO A 108 -7.86 0.99 20.82
CA PRO A 108 -8.32 2.19 21.54
C PRO A 108 -7.25 3.25 21.78
N ARG A 109 -5.98 2.84 21.86
CA ARG A 109 -4.85 3.76 22.08
C ARG A 109 -4.37 4.45 20.81
N VAL A 110 -4.75 3.97 19.64
CA VAL A 110 -4.29 4.49 18.34
C VAL A 110 -5.45 5.07 17.54
N GLY A 111 -6.52 4.29 17.32
CA GLY A 111 -7.74 4.71 16.63
C GLY A 111 -7.53 5.09 15.16
N LYS A 112 -6.42 4.71 14.54
CA LYS A 112 -6.01 5.11 13.20
C LYS A 112 -5.47 3.92 12.42
N ALA A 113 -5.59 3.96 11.10
CA ALA A 113 -4.72 3.20 10.21
C ALA A 113 -3.41 3.98 10.05
N LEU A 114 -2.28 3.28 10.12
CA LEU A 114 -0.95 3.84 9.93
C LEU A 114 -0.34 3.29 8.65
N MET A 115 0.12 4.17 7.77
CA MET A 115 0.85 3.81 6.57
C MET A 115 2.32 4.16 6.76
N PHE A 116 3.19 3.18 6.57
CA PHE A 116 4.62 3.39 6.44
C PHE A 116 4.98 3.32 4.96
N PHE A 117 5.70 4.30 4.48
CA PHE A 117 6.13 4.40 3.09
C PHE A 117 7.59 4.86 3.04
N HIS A 118 8.22 4.71 1.90
CA HIS A 118 9.55 5.25 1.71
C HIS A 118 9.58 6.21 0.53
N GLY A 119 10.50 7.15 0.59
CA GLY A 119 10.74 8.11 -0.46
C GLY A 119 12.23 8.24 -0.75
N SER A 120 12.56 8.70 -1.95
CA SER A 120 13.91 9.05 -2.34
C SER A 120 14.02 10.54 -2.63
N ARG A 121 15.21 11.10 -2.39
CA ARG A 121 15.46 12.53 -2.56
C ARG A 121 15.58 12.93 -4.03
N TRP A 122 16.17 12.09 -4.85
CA TRP A 122 16.39 12.36 -6.26
C TRP A 122 15.63 11.39 -7.14
N PRO A 123 15.04 11.88 -8.24
CA PRO A 123 14.37 11.04 -9.21
C PRO A 123 15.33 10.04 -9.87
N GLU A 124 14.79 8.97 -10.39
CA GLU A 124 15.53 7.99 -11.18
C GLU A 124 16.19 8.67 -12.37
N GLY A 125 17.47 8.34 -12.62
CA GLY A 125 18.26 8.95 -13.69
C GLY A 125 18.91 10.29 -13.33
N ASP A 126 18.68 10.84 -12.14
CA ASP A 126 19.39 12.02 -11.66
C ASP A 126 20.87 11.68 -11.42
N PRO A 127 21.83 12.45 -11.97
CA PRO A 127 23.26 12.16 -11.80
C PRO A 127 23.76 12.24 -10.34
N ARG A 128 22.97 12.82 -9.43
CA ARG A 128 23.26 12.86 -7.99
C ARG A 128 22.97 11.56 -7.27
N GLY A 129 22.29 10.63 -7.92
CA GLY A 129 22.00 9.30 -7.39
C GLY A 129 20.69 8.76 -7.94
N GLY A 130 20.58 7.46 -8.09
CA GLY A 130 19.34 6.79 -8.47
C GLY A 130 18.31 6.80 -7.33
N TRP A 131 17.10 6.39 -7.63
CA TRP A 131 15.98 6.30 -6.68
C TRP A 131 16.30 5.46 -5.43
N ALA A 132 17.23 4.52 -5.52
CA ALA A 132 17.69 3.69 -4.41
C ALA A 132 18.62 4.41 -3.44
N ASN A 133 19.09 5.61 -3.77
CA ASN A 133 19.99 6.39 -2.91
C ASN A 133 19.19 7.42 -2.13
N HIS A 134 19.66 7.72 -0.91
CA HIS A 134 19.02 8.70 -0.04
C HIS A 134 17.54 8.41 0.26
N VAL A 135 17.26 7.14 0.52
CA VAL A 135 15.92 6.67 0.88
C VAL A 135 15.66 6.94 2.36
N SER A 136 14.48 7.45 2.66
CA SER A 136 13.98 7.68 4.02
C SER A 136 12.59 7.09 4.20
N LEU A 137 12.26 6.79 5.46
CA LEU A 137 10.95 6.28 5.84
C LEU A 137 10.03 7.45 6.23
N GLY A 138 8.79 7.41 5.73
CA GLY A 138 7.72 8.30 6.11
C GLY A 138 6.55 7.57 6.74
N MET A 139 5.70 8.32 7.43
CA MET A 139 4.47 7.82 8.03
C MET A 139 3.30 8.75 7.73
N ALA A 140 2.15 8.13 7.42
CA ALA A 140 0.87 8.81 7.31
C ALA A 140 -0.18 8.04 8.11
N TRP A 141 -1.30 8.68 8.42
CA TRP A 141 -2.39 8.08 9.19
C TRP A 141 -3.75 8.45 8.62
N SER A 142 -4.74 7.59 8.84
CA SER A 142 -6.11 7.77 8.35
C SER A 142 -7.14 7.18 9.30
N ASP A 143 -8.33 7.80 9.35
CA ASP A 143 -9.50 7.26 10.04
C ASP A 143 -10.32 6.33 9.16
N ASP A 144 -10.24 6.49 7.84
CA ASP A 144 -11.18 5.89 6.87
C ASP A 144 -10.52 5.17 5.69
N LEU A 145 -9.16 5.14 5.64
CA LEU A 145 -8.35 4.58 4.53
C LEU A 145 -8.49 5.34 3.20
N VAL A 146 -9.16 6.47 3.21
CA VAL A 146 -9.38 7.35 2.05
C VAL A 146 -8.66 8.67 2.23
N ASN A 147 -8.92 9.31 3.37
CA ASN A 147 -8.33 10.59 3.72
C ASN A 147 -7.11 10.36 4.60
N TRP A 148 -5.94 10.71 4.09
CA TRP A 148 -4.66 10.52 4.79
C TRP A 148 -4.09 11.85 5.28
N SER A 149 -3.52 11.82 6.47
CA SER A 149 -2.76 12.90 7.08
C SER A 149 -1.31 12.49 7.27
N TRP A 150 -0.41 13.47 7.29
CA TRP A 150 1.04 13.27 7.47
C TRP A 150 1.63 14.45 8.23
N PRO A 151 2.86 14.35 8.79
CA PRO A 151 3.52 15.47 9.44
C PRO A 151 3.66 16.67 8.48
N GLY A 152 3.23 17.85 8.91
CA GLY A 152 3.26 19.08 8.11
C GLY A 152 2.03 19.31 7.23
N LYS A 153 1.11 18.36 7.09
CA LYS A 153 -0.18 18.62 6.47
C LYS A 153 -0.98 19.57 7.36
N VAL A 154 -1.24 20.77 6.88
CA VAL A 154 -2.16 21.69 7.54
C VAL A 154 -3.56 21.09 7.46
N ALA A 155 -4.21 20.87 8.59
CA ALA A 155 -5.62 20.50 8.60
C ALA A 155 -6.40 21.56 7.81
N ALA A 156 -7.16 21.13 6.80
CA ALA A 156 -8.13 22.03 6.18
C ALA A 156 -9.00 22.57 7.32
N SER A 157 -9.04 23.89 7.47
CA SER A 157 -9.94 24.52 8.44
C SER A 157 -11.37 24.08 8.12
N PRO A 158 -12.15 23.73 9.15
CA PRO A 158 -13.53 23.28 8.95
C PRO A 158 -14.40 24.36 8.32
#